data_e75f6a2e56a665a2cb70a5eb66df1173
#
_entry.id   e75f6a2e56a665a2cb70a5eb66df1173
#
_cell.length_a   1.000
_cell.length_b   1.000
_cell.length_c   1.000
_cell.angle_alpha   90.00
_cell.angle_beta   90.00
_cell.angle_gamma   90.00
#
_symmetry.space_group_name_H-M   'P 1'
#
loop_
_entity.id
_entity.type
_entity.pdbx_description
1 polymer ?
#
loop_
_entity_poly.entity_id
_entity_poly.type
_entity_poly.pdbx_seq_one_letter_code
_entity_poly.pdbx_strand_id
1 'polypeptide(L)'
;MTKHHILNIAMLWAAIATIMACGTTNKQPATEEKPVNIEFYADSAYAFCAAQCTYGPRTMNSEAHEKCGKWIASQFQKYGCSIELQCADLKGFDGTILKSTNIIASMPKRSTDETRIMICAHWDSRPWADNDPDSANWHKPVMAANDGASGVAVMLELARLLQHNDSLPVSIDFVCFDAEDWGVPQWSDAADDGDSWALGAQHWAKNYAASGSNKYRYAILLDMVGGQGARFYHEGFSLQHAGRLVDRIWSAASAAGYSSFFPMEAGGYVTDDHIPVNEVAHVPCVDIINHYPDCQQSSFGPTWHTVSDDMQHIDKNTLKAVGQTLLQVVFNDK
;
A
#
# COMPACT_ATOMS: atom_id res chain seq x y z
N MET A 1 37.09 75.41 -39.57
CA MET A 1 36.01 76.33 -39.28
C MET A 1 34.74 75.48 -39.27
N THR A 2 33.95 75.25 -38.27
CA THR A 2 33.51 76.02 -37.13
C THR A 2 32.69 75.11 -36.20
N LYS A 3 32.97 75.27 -34.94
CA LYS A 3 32.11 75.35 -33.76
C LYS A 3 31.28 74.15 -33.30
N HIS A 4 31.70 73.77 -32.13
CA HIS A 4 31.03 72.91 -31.11
C HIS A 4 29.66 73.44 -30.72
N HIS A 5 28.75 72.42 -30.43
CA HIS A 5 27.74 72.62 -29.42
C HIS A 5 27.72 71.41 -28.53
N ILE A 6 28.10 71.67 -27.28
CA ILE A 6 27.99 70.69 -26.16
C ILE A 6 26.53 70.77 -25.68
N LEU A 7 25.85 69.70 -25.66
CA LEU A 7 24.54 69.57 -25.00
C LEU A 7 24.67 68.69 -23.79
N ASN A 8 24.52 69.26 -22.62
CA ASN A 8 24.48 68.61 -21.33
C ASN A 8 23.16 67.78 -21.20
N ILE A 9 23.26 66.49 -21.08
CA ILE A 9 22.15 65.64 -20.67
C ILE A 9 22.37 65.27 -19.22
N ALA A 10 21.56 65.88 -18.34
CA ALA A 10 21.45 65.46 -16.93
C ALA A 10 20.79 64.12 -16.83
N MET A 11 21.51 63.10 -16.33
CA MET A 11 20.95 61.78 -16.00
C MET A 11 20.17 61.89 -14.70
N LEU A 12 18.87 61.74 -14.82
CA LEU A 12 17.93 61.57 -13.71
C LEU A 12 17.95 60.09 -13.29
N TRP A 13 18.56 59.78 -12.16
CA TRP A 13 18.48 58.43 -11.56
C TRP A 13 17.15 58.29 -10.85
N ALA A 14 16.21 57.54 -11.48
CA ALA A 14 15.01 57.05 -10.81
C ALA A 14 15.35 55.75 -10.07
N ALA A 15 15.42 55.81 -8.76
CA ALA A 15 15.55 54.66 -7.90
C ALA A 15 14.22 53.86 -7.90
N ILE A 16 14.16 52.77 -8.65
CA ILE A 16 13.06 51.81 -8.56
C ILE A 16 13.33 50.94 -7.33
N ALA A 17 12.64 51.24 -6.23
CA ALA A 17 12.56 50.37 -5.07
C ALA A 17 11.72 49.13 -5.42
N THR A 18 12.39 48.02 -5.74
CA THR A 18 11.76 46.72 -5.89
C THR A 18 11.35 46.25 -4.50
N ILE A 19 10.06 46.34 -4.17
CA ILE A 19 9.49 45.73 -2.99
C ILE A 19 9.48 44.20 -3.27
N MET A 20 10.46 43.47 -2.72
CA MET A 20 10.37 42.04 -2.59
C MET A 20 9.24 41.72 -1.59
N ALA A 21 8.07 41.43 -2.09
CA ALA A 21 7.03 40.75 -1.32
C ALA A 21 7.54 39.35 -0.99
N CYS A 22 8.13 39.19 0.20
CA CYS A 22 8.27 37.86 0.81
C CYS A 22 6.85 37.29 0.97
N GLY A 23 6.46 36.45 0.03
CA GLY A 23 5.30 35.58 0.19
C GLY A 23 5.57 34.65 1.37
N THR A 24 5.08 35.02 2.55
CA THR A 24 4.95 34.11 3.67
C THR A 24 3.93 33.05 3.21
N THR A 25 4.43 31.92 2.74
CA THR A 25 3.62 30.70 2.67
C THR A 25 3.15 30.45 4.10
N ASN A 26 1.89 30.75 4.37
CA ASN A 26 1.19 30.29 5.56
C ASN A 26 1.20 28.74 5.51
N LYS A 27 2.26 28.13 6.03
CA LYS A 27 2.18 26.74 6.48
C LYS A 27 1.15 26.75 7.59
N GLN A 28 -0.02 26.24 7.29
CA GLN A 28 -1.00 25.92 8.32
C GLN A 28 -0.25 25.09 9.36
N PRO A 29 -0.31 25.42 10.66
CA PRO A 29 0.40 24.66 11.69
C PRO A 29 -0.07 23.23 11.57
N ALA A 30 0.87 22.29 11.43
CA ALA A 30 0.59 20.87 11.49
C ALA A 30 -0.17 20.66 12.80
N THR A 31 -1.41 20.19 12.72
CA THR A 31 -2.17 19.79 13.91
C THR A 31 -1.35 18.71 14.59
N GLU A 32 -0.87 18.96 15.83
CA GLU A 32 -0.16 17.96 16.61
C GLU A 32 -1.04 16.70 16.68
N GLU A 33 -0.53 15.62 16.10
CA GLU A 33 -1.19 14.32 16.18
C GLU A 33 -1.18 13.84 17.62
N LYS A 34 -2.34 13.45 18.13
CA LYS A 34 -2.44 12.92 19.48
C LYS A 34 -1.89 11.49 19.50
N PRO A 35 -1.01 11.16 20.46
CA PRO A 35 -0.55 9.79 20.62
C PRO A 35 -1.74 8.84 20.85
N VAL A 36 -1.74 7.71 20.16
CA VAL A 36 -2.76 6.67 20.29
C VAL A 36 -2.32 5.69 21.39
N ASN A 37 -3.20 5.49 22.39
CA ASN A 37 -2.92 4.61 23.53
C ASN A 37 -3.24 3.12 23.26
N ILE A 38 -3.48 2.74 22.00
CA ILE A 38 -3.70 1.34 21.60
C ILE A 38 -2.41 0.83 20.99
N GLU A 39 -1.93 -0.27 21.55
CA GLU A 39 -0.72 -0.93 21.07
C GLU A 39 -1.05 -1.98 20.02
N PHE A 40 -0.32 -1.95 18.90
CA PHE A 40 -0.35 -3.01 17.90
C PHE A 40 0.47 -4.21 18.37
N TYR A 41 -0.10 -5.43 18.33
CA TYR A 41 0.56 -6.63 18.82
C TYR A 41 1.24 -7.38 17.68
N ALA A 42 2.56 -7.20 17.56
CA ALA A 42 3.38 -7.84 16.54
C ALA A 42 3.33 -9.38 16.56
N ASP A 43 3.25 -9.97 17.76
CA ASP A 43 3.13 -11.43 17.90
C ASP A 43 1.84 -11.98 17.28
N SER A 44 0.73 -11.24 17.41
CA SER A 44 -0.54 -11.62 16.78
C SER A 44 -0.47 -11.49 15.26
N ALA A 45 0.08 -10.39 14.75
CA ALA A 45 0.26 -10.22 13.30
C ALA A 45 1.20 -11.30 12.73
N TYR A 46 2.31 -11.60 13.40
CA TYR A 46 3.20 -12.69 13.02
C TYR A 46 2.47 -14.05 13.00
N ALA A 47 1.62 -14.32 14.00
CA ALA A 47 0.82 -15.55 14.05
C ALA A 47 -0.22 -15.62 12.91
N PHE A 48 -0.83 -14.50 12.52
CA PHE A 48 -1.72 -14.45 11.36
C PHE A 48 -0.98 -14.66 10.04
N CYS A 49 0.23 -14.13 9.89
CA CYS A 49 1.08 -14.40 8.74
C CYS A 49 1.43 -15.90 8.67
N ALA A 50 1.92 -16.47 9.78
CA ALA A 50 2.26 -17.89 9.87
C ALA A 50 1.06 -18.79 9.58
N ALA A 51 -0.13 -18.44 10.07
CA ALA A 51 -1.35 -19.21 9.82
C ALA A 51 -1.69 -19.29 8.33
N GLN A 52 -1.55 -18.21 7.56
CA GLN A 52 -1.71 -18.21 6.11
C GLN A 52 -0.71 -19.18 5.44
N CYS A 53 0.56 -19.12 5.87
CA CYS A 53 1.61 -19.98 5.33
C CYS A 53 1.40 -21.46 5.63
N THR A 54 0.63 -21.85 6.67
CA THR A 54 0.33 -23.25 6.96
C THR A 54 -0.49 -23.94 5.86
N TYR A 55 -1.21 -23.18 5.04
CA TYR A 55 -1.94 -23.72 3.87
C TYR A 55 -1.00 -24.05 2.70
N GLY A 56 0.21 -23.53 2.70
CA GLY A 56 1.17 -23.56 1.58
C GLY A 56 1.04 -22.34 0.67
N PRO A 57 1.73 -22.35 -0.47
CA PRO A 57 1.60 -21.32 -1.49
C PRO A 57 0.15 -21.15 -1.94
N ARG A 58 -0.34 -19.92 -1.85
CA ARG A 58 -1.74 -19.56 -2.17
C ARG A 58 -1.86 -19.19 -3.65
N THR A 59 -1.21 -19.97 -4.50
CA THR A 59 -1.25 -19.73 -5.95
C THR A 59 -2.66 -19.90 -6.49
N MET A 60 -3.02 -19.07 -7.44
CA MET A 60 -4.35 -19.09 -8.06
C MET A 60 -4.79 -20.50 -8.47
N ASN A 61 -6.06 -20.80 -8.31
CA ASN A 61 -6.69 -22.08 -8.63
C ASN A 61 -6.23 -23.29 -7.78
N SER A 62 -5.38 -23.10 -6.76
CA SER A 62 -4.94 -24.19 -5.89
C SER A 62 -5.90 -24.45 -4.73
N GLU A 63 -5.83 -25.65 -4.16
CA GLU A 63 -6.59 -25.99 -2.94
C GLU A 63 -6.12 -25.14 -1.74
N ALA A 64 -4.82 -24.80 -1.67
CA ALA A 64 -4.24 -23.92 -0.65
C ALA A 64 -4.86 -22.52 -0.70
N HIS A 65 -4.99 -21.96 -1.90
CA HIS A 65 -5.65 -20.68 -2.16
C HIS A 65 -7.11 -20.72 -1.68
N GLU A 66 -7.91 -21.69 -2.12
CA GLU A 66 -9.32 -21.78 -1.72
C GLU A 66 -9.49 -21.91 -0.19
N LYS A 67 -8.66 -22.72 0.47
CA LYS A 67 -8.73 -22.92 1.93
C LYS A 67 -8.30 -21.67 2.69
N CYS A 68 -7.22 -21.03 2.25
CA CYS A 68 -6.72 -19.82 2.88
C CYS A 68 -7.71 -18.65 2.74
N GLY A 69 -8.30 -18.42 1.56
CA GLY A 69 -9.30 -17.37 1.36
C GLY A 69 -10.52 -17.55 2.28
N LYS A 70 -11.03 -18.79 2.42
CA LYS A 70 -12.10 -19.10 3.38
C LYS A 70 -11.69 -18.80 4.83
N TRP A 71 -10.44 -19.11 5.19
CA TRP A 71 -9.92 -18.83 6.53
C TRP A 71 -9.81 -17.33 6.76
N ILE A 72 -9.24 -16.55 5.81
CA ILE A 72 -9.14 -15.08 5.92
C ILE A 72 -10.53 -14.47 6.15
N ALA A 73 -11.51 -14.81 5.31
CA ALA A 73 -12.88 -14.34 5.46
C ALA A 73 -13.46 -14.69 6.85
N SER A 74 -13.23 -15.90 7.34
CA SER A 74 -13.68 -16.34 8.66
C SER A 74 -13.05 -15.57 9.82
N GLN A 75 -11.77 -15.17 9.69
CA GLN A 75 -11.09 -14.35 10.71
C GLN A 75 -11.67 -12.93 10.78
N PHE A 76 -11.87 -12.27 9.64
CA PHE A 76 -12.53 -10.96 9.63
C PHE A 76 -13.96 -11.05 10.20
N GLN A 77 -14.71 -12.09 9.83
CA GLN A 77 -16.05 -12.31 10.40
C GLN A 77 -16.02 -12.52 11.91
N LYS A 78 -15.04 -13.26 12.42
CA LYS A 78 -14.81 -13.46 13.87
C LYS A 78 -14.57 -12.12 14.59
N TYR A 79 -13.97 -11.14 13.95
CA TYR A 79 -13.72 -9.80 14.47
C TYR A 79 -14.85 -8.81 14.14
N GLY A 80 -16.03 -9.32 13.80
CA GLY A 80 -17.25 -8.53 13.65
C GLY A 80 -17.43 -7.83 12.30
N CYS A 81 -16.59 -8.13 11.31
CA CYS A 81 -16.78 -7.62 9.96
C CYS A 81 -17.90 -8.37 9.23
N SER A 82 -18.70 -7.66 8.44
CA SER A 82 -19.51 -8.28 7.40
C SER A 82 -18.63 -8.60 6.19
N ILE A 83 -18.87 -9.75 5.57
CA ILE A 83 -18.05 -10.24 4.46
C ILE A 83 -18.85 -10.21 3.17
N GLU A 84 -18.26 -9.61 2.14
CA GLU A 84 -18.67 -9.74 0.75
C GLU A 84 -17.55 -10.42 -0.03
N LEU A 85 -17.90 -11.42 -0.85
CA LEU A 85 -16.96 -12.12 -1.73
C LEU A 85 -17.23 -11.67 -3.18
N GLN A 86 -16.30 -10.95 -3.77
CA GLN A 86 -16.38 -10.53 -5.15
C GLN A 86 -15.63 -11.56 -6.02
N CYS A 87 -16.37 -12.55 -6.54
CA CYS A 87 -15.82 -13.61 -7.38
C CYS A 87 -15.81 -13.24 -8.86
N ALA A 88 -14.75 -13.59 -9.57
CA ALA A 88 -14.62 -13.38 -11.00
C ALA A 88 -13.72 -14.44 -11.65
N ASP A 89 -14.00 -14.73 -12.92
CA ASP A 89 -13.09 -15.47 -13.80
C ASP A 89 -12.21 -14.44 -14.51
N LEU A 90 -10.95 -14.31 -14.09
CA LEU A 90 -9.99 -13.38 -14.66
C LEU A 90 -9.06 -14.11 -15.63
N LYS A 91 -8.57 -13.41 -16.64
CA LYS A 91 -7.67 -14.01 -17.62
C LYS A 91 -6.24 -13.59 -17.34
N GLY A 92 -5.38 -14.53 -16.98
CA GLY A 92 -3.95 -14.33 -16.83
C GLY A 92 -3.25 -14.06 -18.18
N PHE A 93 -2.01 -13.59 -18.14
CA PHE A 93 -1.20 -13.25 -19.32
C PHE A 93 -1.03 -14.42 -20.30
N ASP A 94 -0.98 -15.65 -19.79
CA ASP A 94 -0.83 -16.91 -20.53
C ASP A 94 -2.17 -17.49 -21.03
N GLY A 95 -3.28 -16.80 -20.77
CA GLY A 95 -4.63 -17.24 -21.11
C GLY A 95 -5.28 -18.14 -20.06
N THR A 96 -4.60 -18.45 -18.97
CA THR A 96 -5.18 -19.20 -17.84
C THR A 96 -6.35 -18.45 -17.25
N ILE A 97 -7.46 -19.17 -16.98
CA ILE A 97 -8.59 -18.61 -16.26
C ILE A 97 -8.35 -18.74 -14.77
N LEU A 98 -8.22 -17.60 -14.11
CA LEU A 98 -7.98 -17.47 -12.67
C LEU A 98 -9.32 -17.30 -11.95
N LYS A 99 -9.64 -18.24 -11.06
CA LYS A 99 -10.85 -18.18 -10.22
C LYS A 99 -10.62 -17.25 -9.04
N SER A 100 -10.75 -15.96 -9.30
CA SER A 100 -10.43 -14.91 -8.34
C SER A 100 -11.58 -14.66 -7.36
N THR A 101 -11.21 -14.32 -6.12
CA THR A 101 -12.13 -13.94 -5.05
C THR A 101 -11.54 -12.80 -4.23
N ASN A 102 -11.89 -11.56 -4.55
CA ASN A 102 -11.61 -10.46 -3.63
C ASN A 102 -12.47 -10.59 -2.38
N ILE A 103 -11.88 -10.39 -1.20
CA ILE A 103 -12.57 -10.48 0.08
C ILE A 103 -12.75 -9.06 0.62
N ILE A 104 -13.99 -8.59 0.74
CA ILE A 104 -14.31 -7.27 1.26
C ILE A 104 -14.89 -7.46 2.66
N ALA A 105 -14.14 -7.01 3.68
CA ALA A 105 -14.50 -7.15 5.08
C ALA A 105 -14.82 -5.78 5.68
N SER A 106 -16.10 -5.47 5.85
CA SER A 106 -16.56 -4.19 6.35
C SER A 106 -16.75 -4.21 7.85
N MET A 107 -15.99 -3.39 8.57
CA MET A 107 -16.26 -3.15 10.00
C MET A 107 -17.62 -2.48 10.21
N PRO A 108 -18.30 -2.71 11.35
CA PRO A 108 -19.51 -1.99 11.69
C PRO A 108 -19.33 -0.48 11.58
N LYS A 109 -20.36 0.20 11.09
CA LYS A 109 -20.36 1.67 10.95
C LYS A 109 -20.14 2.33 12.31
N ARG A 110 -19.17 3.21 12.43
CA ARG A 110 -18.79 3.88 13.68
C ARG A 110 -19.05 5.40 13.65
N SER A 111 -19.13 5.97 12.44
CA SER A 111 -19.41 7.40 12.23
C SER A 111 -20.81 7.62 11.66
N THR A 112 -21.37 8.80 11.87
CA THR A 112 -22.59 9.27 11.18
C THR A 112 -22.29 9.59 9.71
N ASP A 113 -21.02 9.83 9.37
CA ASP A 113 -20.55 9.96 8.00
C ASP A 113 -20.69 8.63 7.27
N GLU A 114 -21.18 8.66 6.05
CA GLU A 114 -21.31 7.49 5.19
C GLU A 114 -19.99 7.08 4.54
N THR A 115 -19.00 7.98 4.52
CA THR A 115 -17.69 7.72 3.97
C THR A 115 -16.89 6.77 4.85
N ARG A 116 -16.04 5.99 4.20
CA ARG A 116 -15.16 5.01 4.83
C ARG A 116 -13.73 5.21 4.36
N ILE A 117 -12.80 4.59 5.03
CA ILE A 117 -11.45 4.37 4.50
C ILE A 117 -11.29 2.90 4.12
N MET A 118 -10.41 2.63 3.17
CA MET A 118 -10.05 1.30 2.76
C MET A 118 -8.61 1.01 3.18
N ILE A 119 -8.37 -0.14 3.81
CA ILE A 119 -7.04 -0.70 4.00
C ILE A 119 -7.02 -2.00 3.20
N CYS A 120 -6.09 -2.14 2.28
CA CYS A 120 -6.07 -3.27 1.37
C CYS A 120 -4.70 -3.94 1.29
N ALA A 121 -4.68 -5.16 0.80
CA ALA A 121 -3.50 -5.98 0.53
C ALA A 121 -3.90 -7.08 -0.44
N HIS A 122 -2.97 -7.61 -1.23
CA HIS A 122 -3.24 -8.86 -1.92
C HIS A 122 -3.07 -10.06 -1.00
N TRP A 123 -3.65 -11.22 -1.36
CA TRP A 123 -3.60 -12.40 -0.52
C TRP A 123 -3.19 -13.69 -1.24
N ASP A 124 -3.19 -13.67 -2.57
CA ASP A 124 -2.63 -14.73 -3.38
C ASP A 124 -1.10 -14.81 -3.26
N SER A 125 -0.47 -15.69 -3.98
CA SER A 125 0.98 -15.81 -4.02
C SER A 125 1.48 -16.17 -5.41
N ARG A 126 2.69 -15.71 -5.69
CA ARG A 126 3.39 -15.96 -6.95
C ARG A 126 3.51 -17.45 -7.22
N PRO A 127 3.11 -17.94 -8.41
CA PRO A 127 3.27 -19.34 -8.77
C PRO A 127 4.71 -19.70 -9.20
N TRP A 128 5.58 -18.69 -9.31
CA TRP A 128 6.95 -18.83 -9.80
C TRP A 128 7.92 -18.07 -8.91
N ALA A 129 9.01 -18.73 -8.48
CA ALA A 129 10.11 -18.07 -7.80
C ALA A 129 11.09 -17.48 -8.84
N ASP A 130 10.61 -16.62 -9.72
CA ASP A 130 11.29 -16.18 -10.94
C ASP A 130 12.41 -15.15 -10.68
N ASN A 131 12.54 -14.64 -9.45
CA ASN A 131 13.67 -13.82 -9.01
C ASN A 131 14.66 -14.61 -8.12
N ASP A 132 14.47 -15.93 -7.97
CA ASP A 132 15.39 -16.75 -7.18
C ASP A 132 16.78 -16.81 -7.84
N PRO A 133 17.87 -16.62 -7.08
CA PRO A 133 19.22 -16.68 -7.63
C PRO A 133 19.61 -18.06 -8.18
N ASP A 134 18.94 -19.13 -7.72
CA ASP A 134 19.06 -20.47 -8.30
C ASP A 134 17.91 -20.73 -9.28
N SER A 135 18.23 -20.75 -10.58
CA SER A 135 17.24 -21.01 -11.64
C SER A 135 16.51 -22.35 -11.52
N ALA A 136 17.05 -23.32 -10.76
CA ALA A 136 16.35 -24.57 -10.46
C ALA A 136 15.08 -24.35 -9.59
N ASN A 137 14.94 -23.18 -8.99
CA ASN A 137 13.79 -22.79 -8.19
C ASN A 137 12.70 -22.04 -8.99
N TRP A 138 13.01 -21.49 -10.15
CA TRP A 138 12.13 -20.55 -10.88
C TRP A 138 10.71 -21.06 -11.12
N HIS A 139 10.54 -22.36 -11.32
CA HIS A 139 9.22 -22.97 -11.53
C HIS A 139 8.55 -23.48 -10.23
N LYS A 140 9.10 -23.12 -9.06
CA LYS A 140 8.51 -23.46 -7.78
C LYS A 140 7.61 -22.32 -7.31
N PRO A 141 6.48 -22.63 -6.67
CA PRO A 141 5.64 -21.59 -6.09
C PRO A 141 6.33 -20.95 -4.88
N VAL A 142 6.07 -19.65 -4.68
CA VAL A 142 6.56 -18.87 -3.54
C VAL A 142 5.62 -19.07 -2.35
N MET A 143 6.19 -19.22 -1.13
CA MET A 143 5.38 -19.28 0.10
C MET A 143 4.70 -17.94 0.38
N ALA A 144 5.33 -16.85 -0.04
CA ALA A 144 4.79 -15.50 0.02
C ALA A 144 4.37 -15.08 1.44
N ALA A 145 5.30 -15.23 2.39
CA ALA A 145 5.09 -14.82 3.77
C ALA A 145 5.10 -13.30 3.91
N ASN A 146 6.00 -12.63 3.18
CA ASN A 146 6.03 -11.18 3.08
C ASN A 146 5.10 -10.69 1.98
N ASP A 147 5.20 -11.29 0.81
CA ASP A 147 4.52 -10.93 -0.43
C ASP A 147 3.16 -11.63 -0.53
N GLY A 148 2.19 -10.96 -0.04
CA GLY A 148 0.82 -10.99 0.24
C GLY A 148 0.43 -11.29 1.69
N ALA A 149 1.01 -12.30 2.38
CA ALA A 149 0.50 -12.67 3.70
C ALA A 149 0.78 -11.62 4.79
N SER A 150 1.84 -10.82 4.69
CA SER A 150 2.19 -9.81 5.69
C SER A 150 1.16 -8.68 5.76
N GLY A 151 0.71 -8.16 4.62
CA GLY A 151 -0.31 -7.12 4.55
C GLY A 151 -1.64 -7.56 5.15
N VAL A 152 -2.12 -8.76 4.75
CA VAL A 152 -3.33 -9.38 5.32
C VAL A 152 -3.19 -9.60 6.83
N ALA A 153 -2.02 -10.02 7.30
CA ALA A 153 -1.78 -10.24 8.73
C ALA A 153 -1.90 -8.94 9.55
N VAL A 154 -1.37 -7.82 9.04
CA VAL A 154 -1.54 -6.50 9.65
C VAL A 154 -3.01 -6.11 9.68
N MET A 155 -3.76 -6.30 8.58
CA MET A 155 -5.19 -6.00 8.52
C MET A 155 -6.01 -6.83 9.52
N LEU A 156 -5.72 -8.12 9.67
CA LEU A 156 -6.40 -9.00 10.64
C LEU A 156 -6.15 -8.56 12.09
N GLU A 157 -4.92 -8.15 12.41
CA GLU A 157 -4.61 -7.63 13.75
C GLU A 157 -5.29 -6.29 14.01
N LEU A 158 -5.37 -5.39 13.02
CA LEU A 158 -6.15 -4.16 13.12
C LEU A 158 -7.63 -4.46 13.37
N ALA A 159 -8.24 -5.37 12.61
CA ALA A 159 -9.63 -5.78 12.81
C ALA A 159 -9.85 -6.33 14.23
N ARG A 160 -8.93 -7.17 14.73
CA ARG A 160 -8.96 -7.72 16.09
C ARG A 160 -8.91 -6.64 17.18
N LEU A 161 -8.06 -5.63 17.00
CA LEU A 161 -7.90 -4.54 17.97
C LEU A 161 -9.09 -3.58 17.96
N LEU A 162 -9.65 -3.34 16.78
CA LEU A 162 -10.65 -2.30 16.57
C LEU A 162 -12.10 -2.79 16.75
N GLN A 163 -12.34 -4.12 16.82
CA GLN A 163 -13.68 -4.71 16.86
C GLN A 163 -14.60 -4.17 17.96
N HIS A 164 -14.04 -3.79 19.10
CA HIS A 164 -14.78 -3.28 20.26
C HIS A 164 -14.51 -1.80 20.57
N ASN A 165 -13.87 -1.09 19.63
CA ASN A 165 -13.53 0.32 19.87
C ASN A 165 -14.60 1.24 19.29
N ASP A 166 -15.47 1.75 20.19
CA ASP A 166 -16.55 2.67 19.80
C ASP A 166 -16.06 4.12 19.56
N SER A 167 -14.77 4.39 19.81
CA SER A 167 -14.18 5.73 19.65
C SER A 167 -13.52 5.94 18.29
N LEU A 168 -13.68 5.01 17.35
CA LEU A 168 -13.14 5.17 16.00
C LEU A 168 -13.83 6.34 15.29
N PRO A 169 -13.04 7.33 14.79
CA PRO A 169 -13.60 8.49 14.11
C PRO A 169 -14.10 8.16 12.69
N VAL A 170 -13.70 7.02 12.14
CA VAL A 170 -13.96 6.62 10.75
C VAL A 170 -14.37 5.15 10.66
N SER A 171 -15.18 4.84 9.68
CA SER A 171 -15.53 3.46 9.33
C SER A 171 -14.48 2.86 8.38
N ILE A 172 -14.15 1.58 8.55
CA ILE A 172 -13.06 0.92 7.83
C ILE A 172 -13.62 -0.28 7.06
N ASP A 173 -13.16 -0.43 5.81
CA ASP A 173 -13.23 -1.67 5.06
C ASP A 173 -11.82 -2.22 4.86
N PHE A 174 -11.65 -3.51 5.11
CA PHE A 174 -10.47 -4.26 4.72
C PHE A 174 -10.78 -4.98 3.42
N VAL A 175 -9.92 -4.78 2.42
CA VAL A 175 -10.09 -5.42 1.10
C VAL A 175 -8.86 -6.25 0.80
N CYS A 176 -9.06 -7.58 0.71
CA CYS A 176 -7.99 -8.46 0.25
C CYS A 176 -8.19 -8.69 -1.24
N PHE A 177 -7.29 -8.14 -2.06
CA PHE A 177 -7.28 -8.35 -3.50
C PHE A 177 -6.70 -9.73 -3.84
N ASP A 178 -7.16 -10.30 -4.93
CA ASP A 178 -6.77 -11.62 -5.40
C ASP A 178 -6.18 -11.55 -6.80
N ALA A 179 -5.41 -12.53 -7.21
CA ALA A 179 -4.79 -12.57 -8.53
C ALA A 179 -3.95 -11.31 -8.84
N GLU A 180 -3.25 -10.79 -7.83
CA GLU A 180 -2.27 -9.72 -8.01
C GLU A 180 -1.07 -10.28 -8.76
N ASP A 181 -0.54 -11.42 -8.31
CA ASP A 181 0.81 -11.91 -8.53
C ASP A 181 0.90 -12.97 -9.66
N TRP A 182 0.01 -12.88 -10.65
CA TRP A 182 0.04 -13.73 -11.86
C TRP A 182 0.66 -13.01 -13.06
N GLY A 183 1.51 -12.00 -12.82
CA GLY A 183 2.16 -11.24 -13.86
C GLY A 183 3.19 -12.06 -14.65
N VAL A 184 3.59 -11.52 -15.80
CA VAL A 184 4.56 -12.18 -16.72
C VAL A 184 5.86 -12.52 -15.98
N PRO A 185 6.30 -13.78 -15.96
CA PRO A 185 7.54 -14.16 -15.28
C PRO A 185 8.78 -13.72 -16.07
N GLN A 186 9.88 -13.48 -15.36
CA GLN A 186 11.13 -12.93 -15.93
C GLN A 186 11.74 -13.74 -17.07
N TRP A 187 11.44 -15.04 -17.16
CA TRP A 187 11.94 -15.90 -18.26
C TRP A 187 11.03 -15.91 -19.49
N SER A 188 9.89 -15.25 -19.45
CA SER A 188 8.93 -15.24 -20.54
C SER A 188 9.28 -14.18 -21.59
N ASP A 189 9.10 -14.52 -22.87
CA ASP A 189 9.16 -13.56 -23.96
C ASP A 189 7.82 -12.82 -24.20
N ALA A 190 6.81 -13.06 -23.36
CA ALA A 190 5.54 -12.37 -23.46
C ALA A 190 5.74 -10.87 -23.17
N ALA A 191 5.03 -10.02 -23.89
CA ALA A 191 5.04 -8.59 -23.60
C ALA A 191 4.38 -8.37 -22.21
N ASP A 192 5.10 -7.65 -21.36
CA ASP A 192 4.58 -7.16 -20.10
C ASP A 192 4.31 -5.66 -20.24
N ASP A 193 3.03 -5.31 -20.39
CA ASP A 193 2.55 -3.92 -20.45
C ASP A 193 2.01 -3.42 -19.09
N GLY A 194 2.18 -4.22 -18.04
CA GLY A 194 1.67 -3.97 -16.70
C GLY A 194 0.21 -4.41 -16.49
N ASP A 195 -0.52 -4.73 -17.55
CA ASP A 195 -1.94 -5.12 -17.44
C ASP A 195 -2.12 -6.56 -16.91
N SER A 196 -1.05 -7.33 -16.80
CA SER A 196 -1.08 -8.71 -16.30
C SER A 196 -1.01 -8.83 -14.76
N TRP A 197 -0.72 -7.73 -14.08
CA TRP A 197 -0.62 -7.63 -12.62
C TRP A 197 -1.90 -7.05 -11.98
N ALA A 198 -2.07 -7.20 -10.69
CA ALA A 198 -3.15 -6.58 -9.93
C ALA A 198 -4.56 -6.87 -10.50
N LEU A 199 -4.80 -8.06 -11.08
CA LEU A 199 -6.02 -8.36 -11.82
C LEU A 199 -7.28 -8.26 -10.95
N GLY A 200 -7.19 -8.66 -9.68
CA GLY A 200 -8.30 -8.54 -8.73
C GLY A 200 -8.63 -7.09 -8.38
N ALA A 201 -7.60 -6.25 -8.17
CA ALA A 201 -7.82 -4.83 -7.95
C ALA A 201 -8.35 -4.12 -9.20
N GLN A 202 -7.88 -4.49 -10.40
CA GLN A 202 -8.46 -4.00 -11.65
C GLN A 202 -9.95 -4.33 -11.77
N HIS A 203 -10.31 -5.59 -11.43
CA HIS A 203 -11.71 -6.02 -11.45
C HIS A 203 -12.54 -5.24 -10.42
N TRP A 204 -12.03 -5.10 -9.21
CA TRP A 204 -12.69 -4.33 -8.14
C TRP A 204 -12.88 -2.87 -8.56
N ALA A 205 -11.84 -2.22 -9.06
CA ALA A 205 -11.88 -0.81 -9.44
C ALA A 205 -12.88 -0.53 -10.57
N LYS A 206 -12.94 -1.38 -11.59
CA LYS A 206 -13.93 -1.29 -12.68
C LYS A 206 -15.37 -1.39 -12.13
N ASN A 207 -15.64 -2.32 -11.23
CA ASN A 207 -16.96 -2.47 -10.61
C ASN A 207 -17.32 -1.30 -9.71
N TYR A 208 -16.35 -0.81 -8.91
CA TYR A 208 -16.54 0.35 -8.04
C TYR A 208 -16.87 1.60 -8.86
N ALA A 209 -16.12 1.89 -9.91
CA ALA A 209 -16.37 3.02 -10.80
C ALA A 209 -17.74 2.90 -11.49
N ALA A 210 -18.10 1.71 -11.97
CA ALA A 210 -19.40 1.46 -12.63
C ALA A 210 -20.59 1.64 -11.65
N SER A 211 -20.40 1.42 -10.36
CA SER A 211 -21.45 1.63 -9.35
C SER A 211 -21.75 3.10 -9.07
N GLY A 212 -20.88 4.01 -9.48
CA GLY A 212 -20.97 5.44 -9.15
C GLY A 212 -20.80 5.75 -7.66
N SER A 213 -20.20 4.82 -6.90
CA SER A 213 -20.02 4.96 -5.45
C SER A 213 -18.95 6.00 -5.11
N ASN A 214 -19.18 6.76 -4.04
CA ASN A 214 -18.21 7.66 -3.40
C ASN A 214 -17.94 7.22 -1.96
N LYS A 215 -17.97 5.92 -1.72
CA LYS A 215 -17.88 5.32 -0.39
C LYS A 215 -16.54 5.58 0.30
N TYR A 216 -15.43 5.59 -0.45
CA TYR A 216 -14.10 5.70 0.14
C TYR A 216 -13.51 7.10 -0.04
N ARG A 217 -13.03 7.67 1.08
CA ARG A 217 -12.26 8.94 1.07
C ARG A 217 -10.84 8.74 0.58
N TYR A 218 -10.23 7.63 0.98
CA TYR A 218 -8.90 7.20 0.58
C TYR A 218 -8.70 5.71 0.88
N ALA A 219 -7.62 5.18 0.34
CA ALA A 219 -7.16 3.82 0.57
C ALA A 219 -5.68 3.79 0.97
N ILE A 220 -5.29 2.73 1.67
CA ILE A 220 -3.89 2.42 2.00
C ILE A 220 -3.66 0.96 1.64
N LEU A 221 -2.79 0.72 0.66
CA LEU A 221 -2.32 -0.60 0.29
C LEU A 221 -1.15 -1.00 1.18
N LEU A 222 -1.09 -2.27 1.55
CA LEU A 222 -0.03 -2.88 2.35
C LEU A 222 0.57 -4.02 1.55
N ASP A 223 1.69 -3.79 0.94
CA ASP A 223 2.43 -4.83 0.24
C ASP A 223 3.82 -5.02 0.82
N MET A 224 4.21 -6.29 1.04
CA MET A 224 5.51 -6.67 1.61
C MET A 224 5.89 -5.90 2.89
N VAL A 225 4.96 -5.83 3.85
CA VAL A 225 5.10 -5.01 5.08
C VAL A 225 5.66 -5.77 6.29
N GLY A 226 6.23 -6.96 6.09
CA GLY A 226 6.74 -7.82 7.16
C GLY A 226 8.21 -8.18 7.04
N GLY A 227 8.90 -7.82 5.97
CA GLY A 227 10.26 -8.27 5.68
C GLY A 227 11.33 -7.74 6.64
N GLN A 228 12.37 -8.54 6.88
CA GLN A 228 13.53 -8.12 7.68
C GLN A 228 14.28 -6.99 7.01
N GLY A 229 14.57 -5.92 7.78
CA GLY A 229 15.30 -4.75 7.29
C GLY A 229 14.51 -3.84 6.36
N ALA A 230 13.21 -4.07 6.20
CA ALA A 230 12.34 -3.26 5.37
C ALA A 230 12.31 -1.79 5.79
N ARG A 231 12.27 -0.92 4.80
CA ARG A 231 11.98 0.51 4.93
C ARG A 231 10.99 0.90 3.86
N PHE A 232 10.10 1.81 4.21
CA PHE A 232 9.00 2.29 3.37
C PHE A 232 9.33 3.71 2.91
N TYR A 233 9.70 3.84 1.65
CA TYR A 233 9.99 5.11 1.01
C TYR A 233 8.74 5.70 0.37
N HIS A 234 8.74 6.98 0.01
CA HIS A 234 7.64 7.56 -0.74
C HIS A 234 7.58 6.94 -2.14
N GLU A 235 6.61 6.08 -2.38
CA GLU A 235 6.37 5.50 -3.69
C GLU A 235 5.86 6.56 -4.68
N GLY A 236 6.31 6.49 -5.94
CA GLY A 236 6.16 7.57 -6.91
C GLY A 236 4.73 7.85 -7.35
N PHE A 237 3.94 6.81 -7.66
CA PHE A 237 2.52 6.98 -8.03
C PHE A 237 1.68 7.39 -6.82
N SER A 238 2.00 6.89 -5.63
CA SER A 238 1.37 7.34 -4.38
C SER A 238 1.56 8.84 -4.16
N LEU A 239 2.78 9.36 -4.39
CA LEU A 239 3.04 10.81 -4.35
C LEU A 239 2.21 11.56 -5.40
N GLN A 240 2.12 11.02 -6.61
CA GLN A 240 1.39 11.65 -7.72
C GLN A 240 -0.11 11.74 -7.47
N HIS A 241 -0.72 10.66 -6.98
CA HIS A 241 -2.18 10.55 -6.83
C HIS A 241 -2.68 10.96 -5.45
N ALA A 242 -1.89 10.73 -4.40
CA ALA A 242 -2.30 10.83 -3.01
C ALA A 242 -1.25 11.51 -2.09
N GLY A 243 -0.45 12.45 -2.59
CA GLY A 243 0.70 13.02 -1.89
C GLY A 243 0.39 13.57 -0.49
N ARG A 244 -0.79 14.17 -0.26
CA ARG A 244 -1.21 14.62 1.08
C ARG A 244 -1.42 13.45 2.05
N LEU A 245 -1.86 12.30 1.54
CA LEU A 245 -2.04 11.09 2.34
C LEU A 245 -0.67 10.47 2.65
N VAL A 246 0.27 10.50 1.70
CA VAL A 246 1.67 10.12 1.95
C VAL A 246 2.24 10.95 3.10
N ASP A 247 2.19 12.29 3.02
CA ASP A 247 2.67 13.18 4.09
C ASP A 247 2.04 12.85 5.45
N ARG A 248 0.75 12.54 5.46
CA ARG A 248 0.02 12.19 6.68
C ARG A 248 0.48 10.85 7.25
N ILE A 249 0.65 9.81 6.44
CA ILE A 249 1.08 8.49 6.90
C ILE A 249 2.50 8.56 7.48
N TRP A 250 3.44 9.22 6.80
CA TRP A 250 4.82 9.36 7.28
C TRP A 250 4.92 10.23 8.53
N SER A 251 4.07 11.26 8.64
CA SER A 251 3.95 12.04 9.88
C SER A 251 3.41 11.20 11.03
N ALA A 252 2.41 10.35 10.77
CA ALA A 252 1.86 9.41 11.75
C ALA A 252 2.90 8.38 12.20
N ALA A 253 3.71 7.85 11.27
CA ALA A 253 4.82 6.96 11.60
C ALA A 253 5.83 7.64 12.53
N SER A 254 6.18 8.89 12.24
CA SER A 254 7.07 9.68 13.10
C SER A 254 6.48 9.92 14.49
N ALA A 255 5.21 10.30 14.58
CA ALA A 255 4.50 10.50 15.85
C ALA A 255 4.39 9.22 16.68
N ALA A 256 4.29 8.05 16.01
CA ALA A 256 4.29 6.74 16.63
C ALA A 256 5.70 6.22 17.00
N GLY A 257 6.79 6.94 16.64
CA GLY A 257 8.17 6.58 16.95
C GLY A 257 8.84 5.64 15.92
N TYR A 258 8.29 5.54 14.70
CA TYR A 258 8.76 4.62 13.65
C TYR A 258 9.39 5.31 12.44
N SER A 259 9.87 6.56 12.58
CA SER A 259 10.50 7.31 11.49
C SER A 259 11.69 6.58 10.84
N SER A 260 12.37 5.68 11.55
CA SER A 260 13.45 4.86 10.97
C SER A 260 12.97 3.83 9.95
N PHE A 261 11.71 3.39 10.03
CA PHE A 261 11.08 2.52 9.04
C PHE A 261 10.46 3.32 7.88
N PHE A 262 10.12 4.59 8.12
CA PHE A 262 9.46 5.49 7.17
C PHE A 262 10.32 6.71 6.90
N PRO A 263 11.47 6.57 6.16
CA PRO A 263 12.31 7.70 5.81
C PRO A 263 11.54 8.68 4.90
N MET A 264 11.82 9.99 5.06
CA MET A 264 11.22 11.07 4.26
C MET A 264 11.96 11.22 2.92
N GLU A 265 12.11 10.13 2.19
CA GLU A 265 12.88 10.02 0.95
C GLU A 265 12.03 9.37 -0.13
N ALA A 266 12.29 9.73 -1.39
CA ALA A 266 11.60 9.13 -2.53
C ALA A 266 12.11 7.71 -2.78
N GLY A 267 11.16 6.80 -3.02
CA GLY A 267 11.38 5.45 -3.55
C GLY A 267 11.24 5.42 -5.07
N GLY A 268 11.04 4.22 -5.61
CA GLY A 268 10.76 4.01 -7.03
C GLY A 268 9.30 4.27 -7.40
N TYR A 269 8.96 3.94 -8.65
CA TYR A 269 7.60 3.78 -9.12
C TYR A 269 7.29 2.29 -9.18
N VAL A 270 6.16 1.88 -8.65
CA VAL A 270 5.76 0.47 -8.57
C VAL A 270 4.39 0.28 -9.24
N THR A 271 4.27 -0.73 -10.08
CA THR A 271 2.96 -1.19 -10.57
C THR A 271 2.41 -2.19 -9.58
N ASP A 272 1.27 -1.88 -8.95
CA ASP A 272 0.66 -2.67 -7.91
C ASP A 272 -0.85 -2.34 -7.81
N ASP A 273 -1.57 -3.00 -6.92
CA ASP A 273 -3.02 -2.87 -6.67
C ASP A 273 -3.49 -1.41 -6.49
N HIS A 274 -2.62 -0.51 -6.00
CA HIS A 274 -2.98 0.91 -5.83
C HIS A 274 -3.18 1.65 -7.15
N ILE A 275 -2.61 1.18 -8.27
CA ILE A 275 -2.76 1.83 -9.57
C ILE A 275 -4.22 1.81 -10.02
N PRO A 276 -4.89 0.65 -10.19
CA PRO A 276 -6.30 0.64 -10.58
C PRO A 276 -7.21 1.32 -9.54
N VAL A 277 -6.87 1.29 -8.25
CA VAL A 277 -7.62 2.02 -7.21
C VAL A 277 -7.55 3.53 -7.44
N ASN A 278 -6.36 4.07 -7.75
CA ASN A 278 -6.18 5.48 -8.05
C ASN A 278 -6.79 5.88 -9.41
N GLU A 279 -6.47 5.16 -10.47
CA GLU A 279 -6.72 5.60 -11.84
C GLU A 279 -8.11 5.24 -12.36
N VAL A 280 -8.66 4.10 -11.94
CA VAL A 280 -9.95 3.60 -12.40
C VAL A 280 -11.06 3.88 -11.38
N ALA A 281 -10.82 3.57 -10.11
CA ALA A 281 -11.81 3.84 -9.05
C ALA A 281 -11.79 5.30 -8.58
N HIS A 282 -10.75 6.08 -8.90
CA HIS A 282 -10.54 7.47 -8.47
C HIS A 282 -10.58 7.63 -6.94
N VAL A 283 -10.10 6.62 -6.22
CA VAL A 283 -9.91 6.64 -4.77
C VAL A 283 -8.43 6.92 -4.48
N PRO A 284 -8.06 8.05 -3.84
CA PRO A 284 -6.67 8.31 -3.49
C PRO A 284 -6.10 7.17 -2.68
N CYS A 285 -5.11 6.46 -3.20
CA CYS A 285 -4.50 5.28 -2.58
C CYS A 285 -2.99 5.46 -2.45
N VAL A 286 -2.47 5.18 -1.26
CA VAL A 286 -1.03 5.12 -0.98
C VAL A 286 -0.63 3.67 -0.84
N ASP A 287 0.45 3.31 -1.48
CA ASP A 287 1.11 2.03 -1.31
C ASP A 287 2.22 2.15 -0.25
N ILE A 288 2.08 1.38 0.83
CA ILE A 288 3.14 1.15 1.81
C ILE A 288 3.84 -0.14 1.40
N ILE A 289 4.90 0.03 0.61
CA ILE A 289 5.70 -1.08 0.07
C ILE A 289 7.16 -0.92 0.48
N ASN A 290 7.83 -2.03 0.76
CA ASN A 290 9.23 -1.98 1.12
C ASN A 290 10.13 -1.61 -0.06
N HIS A 291 11.22 -0.90 0.24
CA HIS A 291 12.25 -0.58 -0.74
C HIS A 291 13.64 -0.78 -0.13
N TYR A 292 14.49 -1.51 -0.86
CA TYR A 292 15.86 -1.85 -0.48
C TYR A 292 16.84 -1.26 -1.52
N PRO A 293 17.22 0.02 -1.39
CA PRO A 293 18.01 0.70 -2.42
C PRO A 293 19.38 0.09 -2.68
N ASP A 294 19.94 -0.61 -1.69
CA ASP A 294 21.26 -1.25 -1.78
C ASP A 294 21.20 -2.74 -2.15
N CYS A 295 20.03 -3.33 -2.34
CA CYS A 295 19.89 -4.73 -2.72
C CYS A 295 20.15 -4.91 -4.20
N GLN A 296 21.16 -5.73 -4.53
CA GLN A 296 21.58 -5.98 -5.91
C GLN A 296 20.62 -6.89 -6.68
N GLN A 297 19.81 -7.69 -5.97
CA GLN A 297 18.90 -8.66 -6.57
C GLN A 297 17.59 -8.02 -7.00
N SER A 298 17.00 -7.22 -6.12
CA SER A 298 15.76 -6.50 -6.37
C SER A 298 15.61 -5.31 -5.42
N SER A 299 15.06 -4.21 -5.90
CA SER A 299 14.65 -3.09 -5.04
C SER A 299 13.57 -3.47 -4.03
N PHE A 300 12.86 -4.58 -4.23
CA PHE A 300 11.90 -5.15 -3.30
C PHE A 300 12.53 -6.04 -2.22
N GLY A 301 13.85 -6.24 -2.29
CA GLY A 301 14.61 -7.00 -1.30
C GLY A 301 15.03 -8.41 -1.76
N PRO A 302 15.81 -9.10 -0.92
CA PRO A 302 16.48 -10.35 -1.34
C PRO A 302 15.54 -11.56 -1.39
N THR A 303 14.35 -11.48 -0.83
CA THR A 303 13.39 -12.60 -0.77
C THR A 303 12.27 -12.48 -1.79
N TRP A 304 12.12 -11.29 -2.42
CA TRP A 304 11.06 -11.05 -3.38
C TRP A 304 11.10 -12.03 -4.55
N HIS A 305 9.98 -12.71 -4.79
CA HIS A 305 9.81 -13.74 -5.82
C HIS A 305 10.85 -14.86 -5.76
N THR A 306 11.21 -15.27 -4.55
CA THR A 306 12.13 -16.41 -4.30
C THR A 306 11.49 -17.44 -3.39
N VAL A 307 12.06 -18.66 -3.36
CA VAL A 307 11.63 -19.69 -2.40
C VAL A 307 11.96 -19.31 -0.95
N SER A 308 12.73 -18.23 -0.74
CA SER A 308 13.10 -17.73 0.57
C SER A 308 12.09 -16.70 1.14
N ASP A 309 11.01 -16.37 0.44
CA ASP A 309 9.94 -15.58 1.05
C ASP A 309 9.10 -16.45 1.97
N ASP A 310 9.64 -16.71 3.14
CA ASP A 310 9.06 -17.58 4.17
C ASP A 310 9.05 -16.90 5.56
N MET A 311 8.49 -17.58 6.55
CA MET A 311 8.36 -17.05 7.92
C MET A 311 9.69 -16.77 8.62
N GLN A 312 10.84 -17.31 8.15
CA GLN A 312 12.15 -17.05 8.75
C GLN A 312 12.63 -15.62 8.44
N HIS A 313 12.09 -15.01 7.38
CA HIS A 313 12.43 -13.68 6.90
C HIS A 313 11.41 -12.60 7.33
N ILE A 314 10.40 -12.97 8.13
CA ILE A 314 9.44 -12.02 8.70
C ILE A 314 9.98 -11.44 10.01
N ASP A 315 10.00 -10.10 10.10
CA ASP A 315 10.37 -9.34 11.30
C ASP A 315 9.13 -8.76 11.99
N LYS A 316 8.94 -9.13 13.23
CA LYS A 316 7.87 -8.60 14.08
C LYS A 316 7.95 -7.08 14.29
N ASN A 317 9.15 -6.50 14.27
CA ASN A 317 9.31 -5.06 14.42
C ASN A 317 8.82 -4.31 13.18
N THR A 318 9.02 -4.88 11.99
CA THR A 318 8.48 -4.32 10.74
C THR A 318 6.95 -4.34 10.76
N LEU A 319 6.34 -5.50 11.09
CA LEU A 319 4.88 -5.60 11.24
C LEU A 319 4.35 -4.61 12.28
N LYS A 320 5.06 -4.44 13.41
CA LYS A 320 4.67 -3.49 14.47
C LYS A 320 4.75 -2.05 13.97
N ALA A 321 5.81 -1.69 13.27
CA ALA A 321 5.99 -0.34 12.76
C ALA A 321 4.84 0.07 11.83
N VAL A 322 4.46 -0.80 10.91
CA VAL A 322 3.35 -0.55 9.97
C VAL A 322 2.01 -0.52 10.72
N GLY A 323 1.72 -1.53 11.52
CA GLY A 323 0.44 -1.62 12.23
C GLY A 323 0.22 -0.47 13.23
N GLN A 324 1.25 -0.06 13.97
CA GLN A 324 1.17 1.07 14.90
C GLN A 324 1.00 2.40 14.15
N THR A 325 1.67 2.56 13.00
CA THR A 325 1.47 3.72 12.12
C THR A 325 0.03 3.81 11.63
N LEU A 326 -0.57 2.69 11.21
CA LEU A 326 -1.96 2.67 10.76
C LEU A 326 -2.95 2.98 11.90
N LEU A 327 -2.71 2.50 13.12
CA LEU A 327 -3.50 2.91 14.29
C LEU A 327 -3.42 4.42 14.49
N GLN A 328 -2.22 5.01 14.39
CA GLN A 328 -2.02 6.45 14.50
C GLN A 328 -2.80 7.21 13.41
N VAL A 329 -2.78 6.74 12.16
CA VAL A 329 -3.54 7.32 11.04
C VAL A 329 -5.03 7.26 11.31
N VAL A 330 -5.56 6.09 11.67
CA VAL A 330 -7.01 5.85 11.84
C VAL A 330 -7.59 6.67 12.99
N PHE A 331 -6.92 6.71 14.15
CA PHE A 331 -7.44 7.46 15.32
C PHE A 331 -7.30 8.97 15.20
N ASN A 332 -6.43 9.48 14.34
CA ASN A 332 -6.31 10.90 14.01
C ASN A 332 -7.01 11.26 12.69
N ASP A 333 -7.86 10.39 12.16
CA ASP A 333 -8.63 10.66 10.96
C ASP A 333 -9.75 11.67 11.27
N LYS A 334 -9.79 12.79 10.50
CA LYS A 334 -10.71 13.93 10.72
C LYS A 334 -11.46 14.27 9.44
#